data_fdc68b571f6c9628adacd2f300444311
#
_entry.id   fdc68b571f6c9628adacd2f300444311
#
_cell.length_a   1.000
_cell.length_b   1.000
_cell.length_c   1.000
_cell.angle_alpha   90.00
_cell.angle_beta   90.00
_cell.angle_gamma   90.00
#
_symmetry.space_group_name_H-M   'P 1'
#
loop_
_entity.id
_entity.type
_entity.pdbx_description
1 polymer ?
#
loop_
_entity_poly.entity_id
_entity_poly.type
_entity_poly.pdbx_seq_one_letter_code
_entity_poly.pdbx_strand_id
1 'polypeptide(L)'
;MVRKHIFFSGDVQGVGFRYRSFYIAQSLGLAGWVENLWDGRVEMEVQGSEASIREMLDRIQQQRWINVTDMETVSYTHLTLPTKA
;
A
#
# COMPACT_ATOMS: atom_id res chain seq x y z
N MET A 1 -2.01 7.06 15.24
CA MET A 1 -2.34 6.95 13.82
C MET A 1 -1.15 7.39 13.00
N VAL A 2 -0.78 6.63 12.01
CA VAL A 2 0.33 6.95 11.11
C VAL A 2 -0.14 6.96 9.67
N ARG A 3 0.64 7.60 8.81
CA ARG A 3 0.40 7.60 7.37
C ARG A 3 1.68 7.15 6.67
N LYS A 4 1.55 6.25 5.74
CA LYS A 4 2.68 5.72 4.98
C LYS A 4 2.44 5.85 3.49
N HIS A 5 3.49 6.18 2.77
CA HIS A 5 3.50 6.24 1.32
C HIS A 5 4.42 5.12 0.83
N ILE A 6 3.90 4.21 0.03
CA ILE A 6 4.59 2.97 -0.29
C ILE A 6 4.63 2.77 -1.80
N PHE A 7 5.80 2.38 -2.30
CA PHE A 7 5.97 1.96 -3.69
C PHE A 7 6.29 0.48 -3.71
N PHE A 8 5.50 -0.28 -4.44
CA PHE A 8 5.69 -1.73 -4.58
C PHE A 8 6.26 -2.03 -5.95
N SER A 9 7.29 -2.87 -6.00
CA SER A 9 7.90 -3.35 -7.23
C SER A 9 7.75 -4.87 -7.32
N GLY A 10 7.81 -5.40 -8.53
CA GLY A 10 7.69 -6.83 -8.78
C GLY A 10 6.47 -7.17 -9.62
N ASP A 11 5.90 -8.34 -9.41
CA ASP A 11 4.68 -8.77 -10.09
C ASP A 11 3.48 -8.19 -9.34
N VAL A 12 3.24 -6.90 -9.53
CA VAL A 12 2.23 -6.16 -8.79
C VAL A 12 1.14 -5.55 -9.68
N GLN A 13 1.38 -5.38 -10.98
CA GLN A 13 0.35 -4.94 -11.90
C GLN A 13 -0.22 -6.13 -12.68
N GLY A 14 -1.51 -6.07 -13.03
CA GLY A 14 -2.15 -7.11 -13.81
C GLY A 14 -2.47 -8.38 -13.04
N VAL A 15 -2.26 -8.39 -11.72
CA VAL A 15 -2.49 -9.56 -10.87
C VAL A 15 -3.56 -9.32 -9.81
N GLY A 16 -4.32 -8.22 -9.96
CA GLY A 16 -5.38 -7.88 -9.02
C GLY A 16 -4.89 -7.18 -7.77
N PHE A 17 -3.70 -6.61 -7.80
CA PHE A 17 -3.09 -5.97 -6.63
C PHE A 17 -3.97 -4.85 -6.06
N ARG A 18 -4.42 -3.91 -6.92
CA ARG A 18 -5.23 -2.77 -6.46
C ARG A 18 -6.53 -3.23 -5.81
N TYR A 19 -7.18 -4.19 -6.44
CA TYR A 19 -8.43 -4.74 -5.95
C TYR A 19 -8.24 -5.42 -4.60
N ARG A 20 -7.25 -6.31 -4.51
CA ARG A 20 -7.00 -7.07 -3.28
C ARG A 20 -6.53 -6.18 -2.14
N SER A 21 -5.64 -5.25 -2.42
CA SER A 21 -5.14 -4.34 -1.39
C SER A 21 -6.25 -3.42 -0.88
N PHE A 22 -7.14 -2.98 -1.76
CA PHE A 22 -8.30 -2.18 -1.36
C PHE A 22 -9.18 -2.92 -0.36
N TYR A 23 -9.52 -4.15 -0.66
CA TYR A 23 -10.37 -4.93 0.24
C TYR A 23 -9.69 -5.28 1.56
N ILE A 24 -8.40 -5.59 1.52
CA ILE A 24 -7.64 -5.85 2.74
C ILE A 24 -7.61 -4.59 3.61
N ALA A 25 -7.29 -3.46 3.02
CA ALA A 25 -7.24 -2.19 3.75
C ALA A 25 -8.60 -1.83 4.33
N GLN A 26 -9.67 -2.00 3.57
CA GLN A 26 -11.01 -1.71 4.02
C GLN A 26 -11.40 -2.59 5.21
N SER A 27 -11.05 -3.87 5.18
CA SER A 27 -11.36 -4.79 6.27
C SER A 27 -10.62 -4.45 7.56
N LEU A 28 -9.51 -3.74 7.46
CA LEU A 28 -8.70 -3.31 8.59
C LEU A 28 -8.98 -1.87 9.03
N GLY A 29 -9.96 -1.22 8.41
CA GLY A 29 -10.31 0.16 8.76
C GLY A 29 -9.30 1.19 8.32
N LEU A 30 -8.48 0.88 7.32
CA LEU A 30 -7.47 1.80 6.80
C LEU A 30 -8.08 2.71 5.74
N ALA A 31 -7.53 3.91 5.62
CA ALA A 31 -7.92 4.88 4.59
C ALA A 31 -6.73 5.19 3.70
N GLY A 32 -6.99 5.59 2.47
CA GLY A 32 -5.94 5.96 1.54
C GLY A 32 -6.32 5.68 0.10
N TRP A 33 -5.32 5.49 -0.75
CA TRP A 33 -5.53 5.22 -2.17
C TRP A 33 -4.40 4.37 -2.72
N VAL A 34 -4.62 3.77 -3.89
CA VAL A 34 -3.66 2.92 -4.58
C VAL A 34 -3.82 3.12 -6.08
N GLU A 35 -2.70 3.19 -6.80
CA GLU A 35 -2.74 3.32 -8.26
C GLU A 35 -1.52 2.66 -8.91
N ASN A 36 -1.68 2.25 -10.16
CA ASN A 36 -0.59 1.72 -10.97
C ASN A 36 0.24 2.88 -11.52
N LEU A 37 1.56 2.72 -11.50
CA LEU A 37 2.47 3.67 -12.15
C LEU A 37 2.84 3.15 -13.54
N TRP A 38 3.27 4.07 -14.39
CA TRP A 38 3.63 3.75 -15.77
C TRP A 38 4.85 2.83 -15.88
N ASP A 39 5.70 2.78 -14.85
CA ASP A 39 6.92 1.99 -14.85
C ASP A 39 6.72 0.56 -14.29
N GLY A 40 5.48 0.17 -14.04
CA GLY A 40 5.16 -1.17 -13.53
C GLY A 40 5.02 -1.27 -12.03
N ARG A 41 5.38 -0.22 -11.30
CA ARG A 41 5.21 -0.21 -9.84
C ARG A 41 3.77 0.14 -9.47
N VAL A 42 3.42 -0.12 -8.22
CA VAL A 42 2.16 0.33 -7.63
C VAL A 42 2.49 1.32 -6.52
N GLU A 43 1.81 2.45 -6.53
CA GLU A 43 1.94 3.48 -5.51
C GLU A 43 0.73 3.44 -4.59
N MET A 44 0.97 3.54 -3.28
CA MET A 44 -0.07 3.49 -2.28
C MET A 44 0.18 4.53 -1.20
N GLU A 45 -0.87 5.16 -0.72
CA GLU A 45 -0.82 5.93 0.50
C GLU A 45 -1.88 5.38 1.44
N VAL A 46 -1.52 5.13 2.69
CA VAL A 46 -2.40 4.45 3.63
C VAL A 46 -2.25 5.08 5.02
N GLN A 47 -3.39 5.22 5.70
CA GLN A 47 -3.46 5.82 7.03
C GLN A 47 -4.26 4.92 7.96
N GLY A 48 -3.75 4.78 9.18
CA GLY A 48 -4.40 4.02 10.23
C GLY A 48 -3.42 3.68 11.35
N SER A 49 -3.76 2.67 12.13
CA SER A 49 -2.83 2.20 13.15
C SER A 49 -1.65 1.51 12.48
N GLU A 50 -0.49 1.60 13.11
CA GLU A 50 0.69 0.95 12.56
C GLU A 50 0.52 -0.57 12.51
N ALA A 51 -0.14 -1.15 13.49
CA ALA A 51 -0.41 -2.58 13.53
C ALA A 51 -1.30 -3.01 12.36
N SER A 52 -2.34 -2.22 12.03
CA SER A 52 -3.22 -2.53 10.92
C SER A 52 -2.52 -2.40 9.58
N ILE A 53 -1.65 -1.41 9.43
CA ILE A 53 -0.87 -1.24 8.20
C ILE A 53 0.08 -2.42 8.01
N ARG A 54 0.73 -2.86 9.08
CA ARG A 54 1.61 -4.03 9.03
C ARG A 54 0.84 -5.28 8.66
N GLU A 55 -0.34 -5.47 9.23
CA GLU A 55 -1.20 -6.60 8.89
C GLU A 55 -1.60 -6.56 7.41
N MET A 56 -1.95 -5.39 6.90
CA MET A 56 -2.27 -5.21 5.48
C MET A 56 -1.10 -5.65 4.59
N LEU A 57 0.11 -5.19 4.91
CA LEU A 57 1.29 -5.53 4.11
C LEU A 57 1.57 -7.03 4.14
N ASP A 58 1.41 -7.68 5.30
CA ASP A 58 1.58 -9.12 5.41
C ASP A 58 0.56 -9.87 4.55
N ARG A 59 -0.70 -9.46 4.61
CA ARG A 59 -1.76 -10.10 3.81
C ARG A 59 -1.56 -9.90 2.32
N ILE A 60 -1.10 -8.73 1.89
CA ILE A 60 -0.80 -8.48 0.47
C ILE A 60 0.28 -9.45 -0.01
N GLN A 61 1.33 -9.64 0.77
CA GLN A 61 2.44 -10.50 0.39
C GLN A 61 2.09 -11.98 0.41
N GLN A 62 0.99 -12.36 1.05
CA GLN A 62 0.50 -13.73 1.08
C GLN A 62 -0.41 -14.05 -0.12
N GLN A 63 -0.74 -13.08 -0.94
CA GLN A 63 -1.59 -13.31 -2.11
C GLN A 63 -0.85 -14.11 -3.16
N ARG A 64 -1.51 -15.14 -3.70
CA ARG A 64 -0.89 -16.16 -4.53
C ARG A 64 -0.21 -15.61 -5.78
N TRP A 65 -0.82 -14.61 -6.42
CA TRP A 65 -0.35 -14.10 -7.70
C TRP A 65 0.44 -12.80 -7.59
N ILE A 66 0.61 -12.30 -6.37
CA ILE A 66 1.36 -11.08 -6.11
C ILE A 66 2.74 -11.45 -5.62
N ASN A 67 3.77 -10.94 -6.28
CA ASN A 67 5.14 -11.13 -5.86
C ASN A 67 5.82 -9.77 -5.72
N VAL A 68 5.93 -9.30 -4.49
CA VAL A 68 6.59 -8.03 -4.18
C VAL A 68 8.08 -8.30 -4.04
N THR A 69 8.87 -7.77 -4.98
CA THR A 69 10.33 -7.93 -4.95
C THR A 69 11.01 -6.82 -4.18
N ASP A 70 10.39 -5.67 -4.09
CA ASP A 70 10.93 -4.52 -3.36
C ASP A 70 9.78 -3.63 -2.88
N MET A 71 10.00 -2.98 -1.75
CA MET A 71 9.00 -2.10 -1.16
C MET A 71 9.70 -0.91 -0.55
N GLU A 72 9.43 0.28 -1.08
CA GLU A 72 9.98 1.53 -0.59
C GLU A 72 8.91 2.25 0.21
N THR A 73 9.18 2.53 1.48
CA THR A 73 8.19 3.11 2.39
C THR A 73 8.71 4.40 3.01
N VAL A 74 7.87 5.44 2.96
CA VAL A 74 8.08 6.68 3.71
C VAL A 74 6.99 6.77 4.75
N SER A 75 7.37 6.92 6.02
CA SER A 75 6.42 7.05 7.12
C SER A 75 6.31 8.51 7.54
N TYR A 76 5.08 8.96 7.77
CA TYR A 76 4.81 10.29 8.28
C TYR A 76 4.32 10.17 9.70
N THR A 77 5.04 10.78 10.64
CA THR A 77 4.67 10.74 12.05
C THR A 77 3.69 11.85 12.42
N HIS A 78 3.54 12.84 11.54
CA HIS A 78 2.61 13.92 11.71
C HIS A 78 1.50 13.81 10.67
N LEU A 79 0.30 14.26 11.02
CA LEU A 79 -0.84 14.23 10.10
C LEU A 79 -0.75 15.31 9.02
N THR A 80 0.36 16.02 8.94
CA THR A 80 0.60 16.98 7.88
C THR A 80 1.00 16.22 6.63
N LEU A 81 0.13 16.24 5.64
CA LEU A 81 0.40 15.57 4.39
C LEU A 81 1.32 16.41 3.53
N PRO A 82 2.30 15.78 2.85
CA PRO A 82 3.03 16.50 1.82
C PRO A 82 2.04 16.89 0.73
N THR A 83 2.15 18.13 0.29
CA THR A 83 1.33 18.59 -0.81
C THR A 83 1.83 17.94 -2.08
N LYS A 84 0.98 17.15 -2.70
CA LYS A 84 1.26 16.68 -4.04
C LYS A 84 0.99 17.84 -4.99
N ALA A 85 2.01 18.26 -5.64
CA ALA A 85 1.85 19.26 -6.68
C ALA A 85 1.11 18.66 -7.87
#